data_f2c551e02b0c1373db9acfcdae787eb7
#
_entry.id   f2c551e02b0c1373db9acfcdae787eb7
#
_cell.length_a   1.000
_cell.length_b   1.000
_cell.length_c   1.000
_cell.angle_alpha   90.00
_cell.angle_beta   90.00
_cell.angle_gamma   90.00
#
_symmetry.space_group_name_H-M   'P 1'
#
loop_
_entity.id
_entity.type
_entity.pdbx_description
1 polymer ?
#
loop_
_entity_poly.entity_id
_entity_poly.type
_entity_poly.pdbx_seq_one_letter_code
_entity_poly.pdbx_strand_id
1 'polypeptide(L)'
;MKRIKPQYFLILLLVAALAAAPFLIRGLIDRSNTGKQPAASVTAAPEETAEPTPTPEPTPLQFTTVDASYFDDALFIGDSRTVGIAEYGSLKNATYFADVGLNVYVAQTKAIAVKNVGTVTLPQLLSQKTFGKVYIMLGINELGNDLDDITAKFSSLIDTVRAAQPDAII
;
A
#
# COMPACT_ATOMS: atom_id res chain seq x y z
N MET A 1 -39.68 -1.64 39.65
CA MET A 1 -38.22 -1.62 39.29
C MET A 1 -37.97 -2.67 38.21
N LYS A 2 -37.67 -2.29 36.97
CA LYS A 2 -37.36 -3.25 35.88
C LYS A 2 -35.94 -3.80 36.09
N ARG A 3 -35.82 -5.11 36.25
CA ARG A 3 -34.53 -5.80 36.36
C ARG A 3 -33.75 -5.68 35.04
N ILE A 4 -32.59 -5.09 35.05
CA ILE A 4 -31.66 -5.03 33.90
C ILE A 4 -31.19 -6.46 33.63
N LYS A 5 -31.31 -6.93 32.38
CA LYS A 5 -30.85 -8.27 31.99
C LYS A 5 -29.34 -8.37 32.15
N PRO A 6 -28.78 -9.51 32.61
CA PRO A 6 -27.35 -9.65 32.91
C PRO A 6 -26.42 -9.36 31.72
N GLN A 7 -26.89 -9.53 30.49
CA GLN A 7 -26.17 -9.20 29.27
C GLN A 7 -25.81 -7.71 29.14
N TYR A 8 -26.69 -6.80 29.64
CA TYR A 8 -26.43 -5.35 29.59
C TYR A 8 -25.43 -4.91 30.69
N PHE A 9 -25.34 -5.69 31.77
CA PHE A 9 -24.35 -5.43 32.84
C PHE A 9 -22.93 -5.72 32.34
N LEU A 10 -22.76 -6.77 31.53
CA LEU A 10 -21.46 -7.13 30.95
C LEU A 10 -21.00 -6.07 29.93
N ILE A 11 -21.91 -5.54 29.11
CA ILE A 11 -21.62 -4.47 28.13
C ILE A 11 -21.22 -3.19 28.86
N LEU A 12 -21.88 -2.85 29.95
CA LEU A 12 -21.59 -1.63 30.73
C LEU A 12 -20.19 -1.69 31.39
N LEU A 13 -19.79 -2.89 31.87
CA LEU A 13 -18.43 -3.13 32.39
C LEU A 13 -17.37 -3.03 31.31
N LEU A 14 -17.66 -3.49 30.10
CA LEU A 14 -16.70 -3.44 28.97
C LEU A 14 -16.50 -2.01 28.48
N VAL A 15 -17.54 -1.18 28.44
CA VAL A 15 -17.48 0.23 28.10
C VAL A 15 -16.72 1.03 29.17
N ALA A 16 -16.92 0.71 30.45
CA ALA A 16 -16.18 1.36 31.55
C ALA A 16 -14.69 1.02 31.53
N ALA A 17 -14.31 -0.20 31.16
CA ALA A 17 -12.90 -0.63 31.03
C ALA A 17 -12.21 0.09 29.86
N LEU A 18 -12.89 0.30 28.72
CA LEU A 18 -12.37 1.01 27.56
C LEU A 18 -12.19 2.52 27.85
N ALA A 19 -13.02 3.11 28.70
CA ALA A 19 -12.90 4.53 29.07
C ALA A 19 -11.73 4.81 30.03
N ALA A 20 -11.28 3.82 30.83
CA ALA A 20 -10.18 3.95 31.79
C ALA A 20 -8.78 3.68 31.18
N ALA A 21 -8.70 3.02 30.02
CA ALA A 21 -7.45 2.66 29.37
C ALA A 21 -6.52 3.85 29.04
N PRO A 22 -6.97 4.99 28.54
CA PRO A 22 -6.09 6.12 28.21
C PRO A 22 -5.47 6.80 29.45
N PHE A 23 -6.08 6.68 30.62
CA PHE A 23 -5.54 7.28 31.86
C PHE A 23 -4.39 6.47 32.47
N LEU A 24 -4.41 5.13 32.32
CA LEU A 24 -3.36 4.26 32.84
C LEU A 24 -2.08 4.31 31.99
N ILE A 25 -2.22 4.52 30.68
CA ILE A 25 -1.09 4.61 29.74
C ILE A 25 -0.30 5.91 29.91
N ARG A 26 -0.98 7.04 30.23
CA ARG A 26 -0.31 8.32 30.48
C ARG A 26 0.57 8.28 31.74
N GLY A 27 0.17 7.57 32.77
CA GLY A 27 0.94 7.44 34.04
C GLY A 27 2.23 6.62 33.92
N LEU A 28 2.37 5.79 32.88
CA LEU A 28 3.56 4.97 32.62
C LEU A 28 4.60 5.70 31.75
N ILE A 29 4.17 6.62 30.88
CA ILE A 29 5.06 7.37 29.98
C ILE A 29 5.79 8.50 30.72
N ASP A 30 5.16 9.14 31.71
CA ASP A 30 5.79 10.23 32.49
C ASP A 30 6.89 9.75 33.46
N ARG A 31 7.00 8.44 33.73
CA ARG A 31 8.02 7.90 34.65
C ARG A 31 9.35 7.56 34.00
N SER A 32 9.44 7.55 32.66
CA SER A 32 10.66 7.17 31.93
C SER A 32 11.52 8.36 31.46
N ASN A 33 11.14 9.61 31.75
CA ASN A 33 11.82 10.79 31.21
C ASN A 33 12.60 11.61 32.27
N THR A 34 13.01 11.02 33.42
CA THR A 34 13.91 11.67 34.38
C THR A 34 15.26 10.93 34.43
N GLY A 35 16.01 10.99 33.32
CA GLY A 35 17.41 10.56 33.27
C GLY A 35 18.30 11.76 32.90
N LYS A 36 19.00 12.31 33.90
CA LYS A 36 20.02 13.33 33.80
C LYS A 36 21.11 12.91 32.80
N GLN A 37 21.36 13.75 31.81
CA GLN A 37 22.53 13.66 30.93
C GLN A 37 23.63 14.57 31.48
N PRO A 38 24.87 14.08 31.74
CA PRO A 38 25.99 14.93 32.07
C PRO A 38 26.53 15.58 30.80
N ALA A 39 26.75 16.89 30.85
CA ALA A 39 27.40 17.65 29.78
C ALA A 39 28.87 17.23 29.65
N ALA A 40 29.22 16.66 28.48
CA ALA A 40 30.61 16.54 28.05
C ALA A 40 30.91 17.71 27.10
N SER A 41 31.82 18.61 27.55
CA SER A 41 32.39 19.68 26.74
C SER A 41 33.36 19.05 25.74
N VAL A 42 32.99 19.05 24.44
CA VAL A 42 33.91 18.69 23.37
C VAL A 42 34.25 20.00 22.63
N THR A 43 35.53 20.39 22.72
CA THR A 43 36.13 21.48 21.94
C THR A 43 36.11 21.08 20.48
N ALA A 44 35.27 21.74 19.66
CA ALA A 44 35.20 21.53 18.22
C ALA A 44 36.36 22.30 17.56
N ALA A 45 37.17 21.60 16.78
CA ALA A 45 38.05 22.22 15.75
C ALA A 45 37.16 22.73 14.60
N PRO A 46 37.60 23.78 13.86
CA PRO A 46 36.80 24.31 12.76
C PRO A 46 36.72 23.30 11.63
N GLU A 47 35.51 22.79 11.40
CA GLU A 47 35.19 21.96 10.25
C GLU A 47 35.02 22.88 9.04
N GLU A 48 35.86 22.68 8.03
CA GLU A 48 35.84 23.39 6.76
C GLU A 48 34.47 23.09 6.08
N THR A 49 33.61 24.11 6.04
CA THR A 49 32.30 24.03 5.43
C THR A 49 32.44 23.82 3.93
N ALA A 50 32.35 22.60 3.45
CA ALA A 50 32.22 22.32 2.02
C ALA A 50 30.94 22.98 1.49
N GLU A 51 31.09 23.86 0.53
CA GLU A 51 29.99 24.54 -0.17
C GLU A 51 29.06 23.48 -0.79
N PRO A 52 27.74 23.52 -0.58
CA PRO A 52 26.84 22.51 -1.11
C PRO A 52 26.88 22.53 -2.63
N THR A 53 27.30 21.44 -3.25
CA THR A 53 27.21 21.25 -4.70
C THR A 53 25.77 21.47 -5.12
N PRO A 54 25.46 22.34 -6.10
CA PRO A 54 24.08 22.60 -6.50
C PRO A 54 23.42 21.31 -7.00
N THR A 55 22.38 20.89 -6.31
CA THR A 55 21.51 19.79 -6.77
C THR A 55 20.90 20.24 -8.09
N PRO A 56 21.01 19.44 -9.18
CA PRO A 56 20.42 19.81 -10.46
C PRO A 56 18.90 20.00 -10.28
N GLU A 57 18.41 21.14 -10.74
CA GLU A 57 17.00 21.48 -10.71
C GLU A 57 16.24 20.44 -11.53
N PRO A 58 15.16 19.80 -10.99
CA PRO A 58 14.44 18.77 -11.72
C PRO A 58 13.83 19.34 -12.99
N THR A 59 14.18 18.78 -14.14
CA THR A 59 13.58 19.14 -15.42
C THR A 59 12.08 18.89 -15.34
N PRO A 60 11.22 19.87 -15.68
CA PRO A 60 9.78 19.70 -15.65
C PRO A 60 9.35 18.54 -16.52
N LEU A 61 8.56 17.59 -15.95
CA LEU A 61 7.98 16.49 -16.71
C LEU A 61 6.98 17.06 -17.75
N GLN A 62 7.19 16.71 -19.00
CA GLN A 62 6.24 17.06 -20.06
C GLN A 62 5.12 16.01 -20.10
N PHE A 63 3.89 16.44 -19.81
CA PHE A 63 2.70 15.60 -19.91
C PHE A 63 2.09 15.72 -21.30
N THR A 64 1.75 14.57 -21.91
CA THR A 64 1.06 14.49 -23.19
C THR A 64 -0.33 13.92 -22.98
N THR A 65 -1.32 14.43 -23.70
CA THR A 65 -2.66 13.85 -23.74
C THR A 65 -2.65 12.64 -24.67
N VAL A 66 -3.23 11.52 -24.23
CA VAL A 66 -3.39 10.30 -25.05
C VAL A 66 -4.86 9.91 -25.12
N ASP A 67 -5.23 9.23 -26.18
CA ASP A 67 -6.57 8.66 -26.34
C ASP A 67 -6.75 7.41 -25.46
N ALA A 68 -8.00 7.03 -25.22
CA ALA A 68 -8.33 5.83 -24.45
C ALA A 68 -7.74 4.55 -25.05
N SER A 69 -7.56 4.50 -26.37
CA SER A 69 -6.93 3.38 -27.09
C SER A 69 -5.47 3.13 -26.68
N TYR A 70 -4.79 4.13 -26.13
CA TYR A 70 -3.46 3.94 -25.55
C TYR A 70 -3.42 2.85 -24.46
N PHE A 71 -4.55 2.57 -23.82
CA PHE A 71 -4.68 1.59 -22.75
C PHE A 71 -5.25 0.24 -23.20
N ASP A 72 -5.48 0.02 -24.50
CA ASP A 72 -6.08 -1.22 -25.01
C ASP A 72 -5.20 -2.45 -24.77
N ASP A 73 -3.87 -2.28 -24.71
CA ASP A 73 -2.88 -3.28 -24.36
C ASP A 73 -2.46 -3.25 -22.89
N ALA A 74 -3.18 -2.51 -22.04
CA ALA A 74 -2.83 -2.36 -20.64
C ALA A 74 -3.47 -3.44 -19.74
N LEU A 75 -2.72 -3.84 -18.74
CA LEU A 75 -3.18 -4.61 -17.59
C LEU A 75 -3.20 -3.70 -16.35
N PHE A 76 -4.34 -3.64 -15.68
CA PHE A 76 -4.48 -3.00 -14.38
C PHE A 76 -4.59 -4.07 -13.29
N ILE A 77 -3.62 -4.10 -12.38
CA ILE A 77 -3.59 -4.97 -11.20
C ILE A 77 -3.93 -4.12 -9.99
N GLY A 78 -4.98 -4.48 -9.23
CA GLY A 78 -5.29 -3.66 -8.07
C GLY A 78 -6.50 -4.09 -7.24
N ASP A 79 -6.72 -3.31 -6.20
CA ASP A 79 -7.77 -3.49 -5.21
C ASP A 79 -9.12 -2.88 -5.64
N SER A 80 -10.00 -2.60 -4.66
CA SER A 80 -11.34 -2.04 -4.91
C SER A 80 -11.33 -0.73 -5.72
N ARG A 81 -10.26 0.06 -5.66
CA ARG A 81 -10.12 1.28 -6.47
C ARG A 81 -10.01 0.92 -7.95
N THR A 82 -9.25 -0.12 -8.27
CA THR A 82 -9.11 -0.63 -9.65
C THR A 82 -10.40 -1.30 -10.13
N VAL A 83 -11.14 -1.99 -9.23
CA VAL A 83 -12.50 -2.48 -9.54
C VAL A 83 -13.41 -1.31 -9.93
N GLY A 84 -13.36 -0.19 -9.19
CA GLY A 84 -14.12 1.01 -9.53
C GLY A 84 -13.75 1.59 -10.91
N ILE A 85 -12.46 1.58 -11.28
CA ILE A 85 -12.02 2.00 -12.63
C ILE A 85 -12.58 1.06 -13.71
N ALA A 86 -12.57 -0.25 -13.47
CA ALA A 86 -13.10 -1.24 -14.41
C ALA A 86 -14.61 -1.07 -14.63
N GLU A 87 -15.37 -0.80 -13.57
CA GLU A 87 -16.83 -0.68 -13.61
C GLU A 87 -17.30 0.67 -14.16
N TYR A 88 -16.75 1.76 -13.66
CA TYR A 88 -17.23 3.13 -13.90
C TYR A 88 -16.35 3.95 -14.85
N GLY A 89 -15.09 3.54 -15.08
CA GLY A 89 -14.16 4.24 -15.94
C GLY A 89 -14.46 4.08 -17.43
N SER A 90 -13.72 4.83 -18.27
CA SER A 90 -13.87 4.84 -19.73
C SER A 90 -12.97 3.83 -20.45
N LEU A 91 -11.98 3.23 -19.79
CA LEU A 91 -10.98 2.32 -20.40
C LEU A 91 -11.54 0.89 -20.54
N LYS A 92 -12.55 0.71 -21.40
CA LYS A 92 -13.33 -0.53 -21.51
C LYS A 92 -12.60 -1.70 -22.18
N ASN A 93 -11.52 -1.42 -22.95
CA ASN A 93 -10.72 -2.42 -23.65
C ASN A 93 -9.52 -2.90 -22.81
N ALA A 94 -9.10 -2.15 -21.80
CA ALA A 94 -8.06 -2.57 -20.88
C ALA A 94 -8.43 -3.87 -20.14
N THR A 95 -7.41 -4.62 -19.75
CA THR A 95 -7.58 -5.83 -18.92
C THR A 95 -7.45 -5.47 -17.46
N TYR A 96 -8.33 -6.02 -16.62
CA TYR A 96 -8.33 -5.77 -15.19
C TYR A 96 -8.17 -7.08 -14.42
N PHE A 97 -7.09 -7.19 -13.66
CA PHE A 97 -6.87 -8.20 -12.64
C PHE A 97 -7.07 -7.53 -11.27
N ALA A 98 -8.32 -7.40 -10.86
CA ALA A 98 -8.69 -6.59 -9.71
C ALA A 98 -9.77 -7.27 -8.87
N ASP A 99 -9.68 -7.09 -7.55
CA ASP A 99 -10.69 -7.57 -6.63
C ASP A 99 -10.73 -6.71 -5.36
N VAL A 100 -11.90 -6.65 -4.72
CA VAL A 100 -12.06 -5.95 -3.44
C VAL A 100 -11.18 -6.59 -2.38
N GLY A 101 -10.36 -5.77 -1.71
CA GLY A 101 -9.43 -6.25 -0.68
C GLY A 101 -8.17 -6.95 -1.23
N LEU A 102 -7.93 -6.94 -2.55
CA LEU A 102 -6.68 -7.45 -3.10
C LEU A 102 -5.50 -6.72 -2.48
N ASN A 103 -4.46 -7.46 -2.17
CA ASN A 103 -3.24 -6.97 -1.53
C ASN A 103 -2.01 -7.74 -2.04
N VAL A 104 -0.81 -7.27 -1.74
CA VAL A 104 0.45 -7.85 -2.24
C VAL A 104 0.70 -9.28 -1.77
N TYR A 105 0.12 -9.69 -0.64
CA TYR A 105 0.32 -11.04 -0.07
C TYR A 105 -0.37 -12.13 -0.88
N VAL A 106 -1.50 -11.78 -1.52
CA VAL A 106 -2.32 -12.76 -2.25
C VAL A 106 -2.44 -12.47 -3.75
N ALA A 107 -1.93 -11.33 -4.23
CA ALA A 107 -2.08 -10.92 -5.63
C ALA A 107 -1.59 -11.95 -6.65
N GLN A 108 -0.54 -12.71 -6.32
CA GLN A 108 0.02 -13.72 -7.22
C GLN A 108 -0.70 -15.08 -7.15
N THR A 109 -1.40 -15.37 -6.06
CA THR A 109 -1.98 -16.69 -5.80
C THR A 109 -3.50 -16.73 -5.88
N LYS A 110 -4.16 -15.59 -5.66
CA LYS A 110 -5.62 -15.48 -5.72
C LYS A 110 -6.10 -15.63 -7.16
N ALA A 111 -7.07 -16.53 -7.38
CA ALA A 111 -7.77 -16.62 -8.66
C ALA A 111 -8.87 -15.56 -8.73
N ILE A 112 -8.88 -14.77 -9.80
CA ILE A 112 -9.79 -13.63 -10.04
C ILE A 112 -10.48 -13.83 -11.39
N ALA A 113 -11.76 -13.50 -11.47
CA ALA A 113 -12.51 -13.49 -12.72
C ALA A 113 -12.07 -12.30 -13.59
N VAL A 114 -11.44 -12.59 -14.72
CA VAL A 114 -10.97 -11.60 -15.69
C VAL A 114 -11.87 -11.65 -16.93
N LYS A 115 -12.38 -10.50 -17.34
CA LYS A 115 -13.29 -10.38 -18.50
C LYS A 115 -12.63 -10.98 -19.74
N ASN A 116 -13.36 -11.82 -20.48
CA ASN A 116 -12.94 -12.52 -21.71
C ASN A 116 -11.77 -13.50 -21.54
N VAL A 117 -11.34 -13.82 -20.30
CA VAL A 117 -10.29 -14.80 -19.99
C VAL A 117 -10.84 -15.92 -19.12
N GLY A 118 -11.62 -15.60 -18.09
CA GLY A 118 -12.11 -16.54 -17.10
C GLY A 118 -11.49 -16.31 -15.73
N THR A 119 -11.63 -17.27 -14.83
CA THR A 119 -11.06 -17.20 -13.47
C THR A 119 -9.65 -17.75 -13.48
N VAL A 120 -8.67 -16.87 -13.29
CA VAL A 120 -7.22 -17.18 -13.40
C VAL A 120 -6.45 -16.53 -12.26
N THR A 121 -5.27 -17.07 -11.93
CA THR A 121 -4.27 -16.37 -11.12
C THR A 121 -3.48 -15.38 -11.97
N LEU A 122 -2.77 -14.44 -11.36
CA LEU A 122 -1.95 -13.48 -12.10
C LEU A 122 -0.89 -14.15 -12.99
N PRO A 123 -0.09 -15.13 -12.52
CA PRO A 123 0.84 -15.83 -13.40
C PRO A 123 0.16 -16.53 -14.59
N GLN A 124 -1.03 -17.11 -14.39
CA GLN A 124 -1.80 -17.70 -15.48
C GLN A 124 -2.26 -16.65 -16.51
N LEU A 125 -2.73 -15.50 -16.05
CA LEU A 125 -3.11 -14.39 -16.94
C LEU A 125 -1.91 -13.91 -17.78
N LEU A 126 -0.77 -13.68 -17.11
CA LEU A 126 0.46 -13.20 -17.76
C LEU A 126 1.03 -14.21 -18.76
N SER A 127 0.79 -15.52 -18.59
CA SER A 127 1.19 -16.55 -19.56
C SER A 127 0.26 -16.67 -20.76
N GLN A 128 -0.98 -16.22 -20.64
CA GLN A 128 -2.01 -16.34 -21.69
C GLN A 128 -2.11 -15.09 -22.56
N LYS A 129 -1.64 -13.94 -22.07
CA LYS A 129 -1.82 -12.65 -22.74
C LYS A 129 -0.59 -11.77 -22.58
N THR A 130 -0.19 -11.11 -23.68
CA THR A 130 0.89 -10.12 -23.69
C THR A 130 0.30 -8.72 -23.45
N PHE A 131 1.02 -7.92 -22.67
CA PHE A 131 0.66 -6.56 -22.32
C PHE A 131 1.80 -5.60 -22.65
N GLY A 132 1.49 -4.43 -23.21
CA GLY A 132 2.48 -3.37 -23.42
C GLY A 132 2.68 -2.49 -22.19
N LYS A 133 1.68 -2.46 -21.31
CA LYS A 133 1.69 -1.64 -20.09
C LYS A 133 1.06 -2.39 -18.93
N VAL A 134 1.66 -2.28 -17.74
CA VAL A 134 1.12 -2.87 -16.51
C VAL A 134 1.06 -1.79 -15.42
N TYR A 135 -0.12 -1.51 -14.95
CA TYR A 135 -0.38 -0.56 -13.85
C TYR A 135 -0.70 -1.34 -12.58
N ILE A 136 0.03 -1.09 -11.50
CA ILE A 136 -0.17 -1.77 -10.20
C ILE A 136 -0.62 -0.74 -9.17
N MET A 137 -1.82 -0.91 -8.62
CA MET A 137 -2.38 -0.05 -7.59
C MET A 137 -2.83 -0.90 -6.40
N LEU A 138 -1.90 -1.15 -5.48
CA LEU A 138 -2.07 -1.86 -4.21
C LEU A 138 -1.50 -1.00 -3.07
N GLY A 139 -1.53 -1.47 -1.84
CA GLY A 139 -0.89 -0.82 -0.69
C GLY A 139 -1.85 -0.31 0.37
N ILE A 140 -3.12 -0.02 0.03
CA ILE A 140 -4.07 0.46 1.04
C ILE A 140 -4.56 -0.63 1.98
N ASN A 141 -4.64 -1.87 1.49
CA ASN A 141 -5.08 -3.02 2.28
C ASN A 141 -3.94 -3.63 3.12
N GLU A 142 -2.74 -3.13 2.97
CA GLU A 142 -1.53 -3.52 3.71
C GLU A 142 -1.24 -2.60 4.89
N LEU A 143 -1.97 -1.49 5.02
CA LEU A 143 -1.75 -0.51 6.09
C LEU A 143 -1.81 -1.18 7.47
N GLY A 144 -0.77 -0.94 8.27
CA GLY A 144 -0.60 -1.53 9.61
C GLY A 144 0.26 -2.80 9.64
N ASN A 145 0.66 -3.34 8.49
CA ASN A 145 1.65 -4.42 8.42
C ASN A 145 3.08 -3.84 8.42
N ASP A 146 4.06 -4.74 8.56
CA ASP A 146 5.48 -4.37 8.51
C ASP A 146 5.88 -3.84 7.12
N LEU A 147 6.60 -2.71 7.08
CA LEU A 147 6.95 -2.03 5.83
C LEU A 147 7.94 -2.84 4.99
N ASP A 148 8.92 -3.49 5.63
CA ASP A 148 9.93 -4.28 4.92
C ASP A 148 9.28 -5.51 4.26
N ASP A 149 8.33 -6.14 4.94
CA ASP A 149 7.57 -7.27 4.40
C ASP A 149 6.68 -6.83 3.22
N ILE A 150 5.95 -5.71 3.36
CA ILE A 150 5.15 -5.13 2.25
C ILE A 150 6.05 -4.87 1.04
N THR A 151 7.21 -4.23 1.26
CA THR A 151 8.15 -3.87 0.19
C THR A 151 8.70 -5.11 -0.50
N ALA A 152 9.07 -6.14 0.25
CA ALA A 152 9.55 -7.41 -0.29
C ALA A 152 8.48 -8.10 -1.16
N LYS A 153 7.22 -8.13 -0.69
CA LYS A 153 6.10 -8.71 -1.44
C LYS A 153 5.78 -7.92 -2.71
N PHE A 154 5.82 -6.59 -2.62
CA PHE A 154 5.59 -5.71 -3.77
C PHE A 154 6.69 -5.89 -4.82
N SER A 155 7.96 -5.96 -4.41
CA SER A 155 9.10 -6.25 -5.30
C SER A 155 8.95 -7.60 -5.99
N SER A 156 8.58 -8.65 -5.24
CA SER A 156 8.31 -9.98 -5.80
C SER A 156 7.19 -9.97 -6.84
N LEU A 157 6.14 -9.17 -6.63
CA LEU A 157 5.06 -8.99 -7.59
C LEU A 157 5.56 -8.34 -8.89
N ILE A 158 6.35 -7.27 -8.77
CA ILE A 158 6.96 -6.58 -9.92
C ILE A 158 7.88 -7.52 -10.69
N ASP A 159 8.71 -8.29 -9.99
CA ASP A 159 9.62 -9.25 -10.62
C ASP A 159 8.87 -10.35 -11.38
N THR A 160 7.76 -10.83 -10.84
CA THR A 160 6.87 -11.78 -11.53
C THR A 160 6.30 -11.17 -12.81
N VAL A 161 5.86 -9.93 -12.78
CA VAL A 161 5.34 -9.24 -13.96
C VAL A 161 6.45 -9.04 -15.00
N ARG A 162 7.64 -8.55 -14.59
CA ARG A 162 8.77 -8.33 -15.48
C ARG A 162 9.26 -9.61 -16.16
N ALA A 163 9.34 -10.71 -15.40
CA ALA A 163 9.76 -12.00 -15.94
C ALA A 163 8.79 -12.53 -17.02
N ALA A 164 7.48 -12.29 -16.83
CA ALA A 164 6.46 -12.76 -17.78
C ALA A 164 6.20 -11.76 -18.93
N GLN A 165 6.50 -10.49 -18.75
CA GLN A 165 6.21 -9.39 -19.69
C GLN A 165 7.45 -8.47 -19.81
N PRO A 166 8.57 -8.97 -20.40
CA PRO A 166 9.86 -8.26 -20.40
C PRO A 166 9.84 -6.93 -21.14
N ASP A 167 8.94 -6.78 -22.12
CA ASP A 167 8.83 -5.57 -22.95
C ASP A 167 7.77 -4.57 -22.41
N ALA A 168 7.06 -4.91 -21.34
CA ALA A 168 6.02 -4.04 -20.79
C ALA A 168 6.60 -2.89 -19.97
N ILE A 169 5.97 -1.73 -20.07
CA ILE A 169 6.17 -0.60 -19.16
C ILE A 169 5.40 -0.91 -17.86
N ILE A 170 6.09 -0.87 -16.71
CA ILE A 170 5.49 -1.12 -15.39
C ILE A 170 5.56 0.15 -14.55
#